data_96dbc461b4ad186107fac3f5a0f4e6e7
#
_entry.id   96dbc461b4ad186107fac3f5a0f4e6e7
#
_cell.length_a   1.000
_cell.length_b   1.000
_cell.length_c   1.000
_cell.angle_alpha   90.00
_cell.angle_beta   90.00
_cell.angle_gamma   90.00
#
_symmetry.space_group_name_H-M   'P 1'
#
loop_
_entity.id
_entity.type
_entity.pdbx_description
1 polymer ?
#
loop_
_entity_poly.entity_id
_entity_poly.type
_entity_poly.pdbx_seq_one_letter_code
_entity_poly.pdbx_strand_id
1 'polypeptide(L)'
;MQTKDFRPAIVAYIRAQAEPVDKFSHQPRLYDLTKTIGAGQSYDDDIVFAAAWMHDLGVFIGHRPDEPEALANWDMIAYAVEKVPALLEKFGFPTEKIPAVIEIIRTHQPSGEPVTLEGIIVRDADILEQLGAAGILRTVCKIGRDTRFKTFPDTLRVLQKNAD
;
A
#
# COMPACT_ATOMS: atom_id res chain seq x y z
N MET A 1 21.08 -4.61 23.47
CA MET A 1 19.93 -3.71 23.24
C MET A 1 18.80 -4.54 22.62
N GLN A 2 17.67 -4.72 23.30
CA GLN A 2 16.50 -5.33 22.67
C GLN A 2 16.05 -4.37 21.56
N THR A 3 16.14 -4.78 20.30
CA THR A 3 15.55 -4.04 19.19
C THR A 3 14.04 -4.01 19.43
N LYS A 4 13.50 -2.83 19.64
CA LYS A 4 12.05 -2.63 19.82
C LYS A 4 11.39 -3.16 18.56
N ASP A 5 10.45 -4.09 18.69
CA ASP A 5 9.69 -4.61 17.56
C ASP A 5 8.93 -3.44 16.90
N PHE A 6 9.29 -3.10 15.68
CA PHE A 6 8.72 -1.98 14.92
C PHE A 6 7.34 -2.34 14.31
N ARG A 7 7.04 -3.63 14.16
CA ARG A 7 5.83 -4.09 13.46
C ARG A 7 4.54 -3.63 14.14
N PRO A 8 4.37 -3.75 15.48
CA PRO A 8 3.19 -3.22 16.15
C PRO A 8 3.01 -1.71 15.99
N ALA A 9 4.12 -0.96 15.97
CA ALA A 9 4.08 0.50 15.80
C ALA A 9 3.61 0.90 14.40
N ILE A 10 4.09 0.23 13.35
CA ILE A 10 3.63 0.43 11.98
C ILE A 10 2.14 0.09 11.86
N VAL A 11 1.71 -1.08 12.35
CA VAL A 11 0.30 -1.50 12.29
C VAL A 11 -0.61 -0.51 13.00
N ALA A 12 -0.24 -0.08 14.22
CA ALA A 12 -1.02 0.89 14.99
C ALA A 12 -1.12 2.24 14.27
N TYR A 13 -0.01 2.71 13.68
CA TYR A 13 0.02 3.95 12.92
C TYR A 13 -0.91 3.88 11.70
N ILE A 14 -0.77 2.86 10.86
CA ILE A 14 -1.61 2.70 9.66
C ILE A 14 -3.09 2.56 10.03
N ARG A 15 -3.40 1.82 11.10
CA ARG A 15 -4.78 1.71 11.62
C ARG A 15 -5.37 3.07 11.97
N ALA A 16 -4.57 3.96 12.57
CA ALA A 16 -5.00 5.31 12.95
C ALA A 16 -5.11 6.27 11.75
N GLN A 17 -4.39 6.01 10.65
CA GLN A 17 -4.33 6.90 9.48
C GLN A 17 -5.26 6.46 8.35
N ALA A 18 -5.66 5.19 8.30
CA ALA A 18 -6.44 4.64 7.19
C ALA A 18 -7.88 5.15 7.19
N GLU A 19 -8.11 6.25 6.51
CA GLU A 19 -9.42 6.84 6.28
C GLU A 19 -9.76 6.82 4.77
N PRO A 20 -11.01 6.43 4.40
CA PRO A 20 -12.05 5.82 5.25
C PRO A 20 -11.59 4.50 5.89
N VAL A 21 -12.18 4.12 7.01
CA VAL A 21 -11.74 2.99 7.87
C VAL A 21 -11.60 1.65 7.13
N ASP A 22 -12.34 1.42 6.07
CA ASP A 22 -12.23 0.22 5.23
C ASP A 22 -10.90 0.12 4.47
N LYS A 23 -10.15 1.22 4.34
CA LYS A 23 -8.80 1.21 3.77
C LYS A 23 -7.84 0.34 4.58
N PHE A 24 -7.97 0.31 5.89
CA PHE A 24 -7.11 -0.52 6.75
C PHE A 24 -7.17 -2.01 6.40
N SER A 25 -8.30 -2.49 5.92
CA SER A 25 -8.47 -3.92 5.62
C SER A 25 -7.60 -4.42 4.45
N HIS A 26 -7.04 -3.52 3.65
CA HIS A 26 -6.16 -3.82 2.53
C HIS A 26 -4.80 -4.37 3.01
N GLN A 27 -4.11 -3.66 3.89
CA GLN A 27 -2.75 -3.99 4.30
C GLN A 27 -2.59 -5.39 4.92
N PRO A 28 -3.42 -5.85 5.87
CA PRO A 28 -3.28 -7.21 6.40
C PRO A 28 -3.50 -8.28 5.32
N ARG A 29 -4.49 -8.12 4.42
CA ARG A 29 -4.69 -9.09 3.32
C ARG A 29 -3.54 -9.08 2.33
N LEU A 30 -3.05 -7.89 1.98
CA LEU A 30 -1.87 -7.76 1.12
C LEU A 30 -0.68 -8.49 1.73
N TYR A 31 -0.38 -8.23 2.99
CA TYR A 31 0.75 -8.87 3.66
C TYR A 31 0.58 -10.40 3.78
N ASP A 32 -0.65 -10.91 3.97
CA ASP A 32 -0.90 -12.36 3.94
C ASP A 32 -0.69 -12.95 2.54
N LEU A 33 -1.04 -12.22 1.48
CA LEU A 33 -0.73 -12.61 0.10
C LEU A 33 0.77 -12.64 -0.17
N THR A 34 1.56 -11.68 0.36
CA THR A 34 3.01 -11.69 0.20
C THR A 34 3.64 -12.96 0.77
N LYS A 35 3.15 -13.46 1.91
CA LYS A 35 3.61 -14.73 2.49
C LYS A 35 3.29 -15.93 1.58
N THR A 36 2.12 -15.91 0.96
CA THR A 36 1.71 -16.96 0.03
C THR A 36 2.59 -16.99 -1.21
N ILE A 37 2.83 -15.82 -1.82
CA ILE A 37 3.67 -15.68 -3.03
C ILE A 37 5.12 -15.99 -2.71
N GLY A 38 5.64 -15.51 -1.58
CA GLY A 38 7.02 -15.72 -1.14
C GLY A 38 7.30 -17.11 -0.56
N ALA A 39 6.29 -17.99 -0.47
CA ALA A 39 6.46 -19.31 0.13
C ALA A 39 7.56 -20.12 -0.56
N GLY A 40 8.53 -20.61 0.24
CA GLY A 40 9.67 -21.36 -0.26
C GLY A 40 10.79 -20.50 -0.88
N GLN A 41 10.64 -19.20 -0.92
CA GLN A 41 11.66 -18.24 -1.36
C GLN A 41 12.44 -17.68 -0.15
N SER A 42 13.68 -17.26 -0.40
CA SER A 42 14.49 -16.55 0.61
C SER A 42 14.42 -15.05 0.32
N TYR A 43 13.71 -14.30 1.17
CA TYR A 43 13.55 -12.85 1.07
C TYR A 43 13.59 -12.22 2.46
N ASP A 44 13.79 -10.89 2.51
CA ASP A 44 13.76 -10.13 3.76
C ASP A 44 12.31 -9.73 4.11
N ASP A 45 11.68 -10.49 5.04
CA ASP A 45 10.30 -10.25 5.46
C ASP A 45 10.08 -8.91 6.17
N ASP A 46 11.11 -8.31 6.76
CA ASP A 46 10.99 -6.97 7.35
C ASP A 46 10.79 -5.90 6.28
N ILE A 47 11.51 -6.02 5.15
CA ILE A 47 11.38 -5.13 4.00
C ILE A 47 9.98 -5.30 3.38
N VAL A 48 9.56 -6.54 3.13
CA VAL A 48 8.23 -6.85 2.56
C VAL A 48 7.13 -6.35 3.48
N PHE A 49 7.24 -6.60 4.79
CA PHE A 49 6.27 -6.11 5.78
C PHE A 49 6.15 -4.59 5.73
N ALA A 50 7.28 -3.87 5.87
CA ALA A 50 7.26 -2.42 5.90
C ALA A 50 6.68 -1.83 4.61
N ALA A 51 7.07 -2.34 3.44
CA ALA A 51 6.54 -1.91 2.15
C ALA A 51 5.03 -2.19 2.02
N ALA A 52 4.58 -3.41 2.33
CA ALA A 52 3.17 -3.79 2.26
C ALA A 52 2.27 -2.93 3.15
N TRP A 53 2.74 -2.50 4.33
CA TRP A 53 1.98 -1.66 5.24
C TRP A 53 2.02 -0.18 4.91
N MET A 54 3.10 0.33 4.29
CA MET A 54 3.33 1.77 4.14
C MET A 54 3.10 2.32 2.71
N HIS A 55 3.01 1.45 1.68
CA HIS A 55 2.95 1.89 0.27
C HIS A 55 1.77 2.83 -0.03
N ASP A 56 0.63 2.61 0.60
CA ASP A 56 -0.63 3.33 0.36
C ASP A 56 -0.81 4.58 1.25
N LEU A 57 0.23 5.04 1.96
CA LEU A 57 0.10 6.17 2.88
C LEU A 57 -0.50 7.41 2.20
N GLY A 58 -0.12 7.71 0.97
CA GLY A 58 -0.62 8.84 0.19
C GLY A 58 -2.06 8.69 -0.32
N VAL A 59 -2.70 7.53 -0.12
CA VAL A 59 -4.09 7.26 -0.56
C VAL A 59 -5.11 7.65 0.49
N PHE A 60 -4.72 7.76 1.75
CA PHE A 60 -5.63 8.01 2.86
C PHE A 60 -6.14 9.45 2.87
N ILE A 61 -7.43 9.64 3.26
CA ILE A 61 -7.98 10.96 3.57
C ILE A 61 -7.16 11.57 4.72
N GLY A 62 -6.83 12.85 4.62
CA GLY A 62 -5.92 13.52 5.56
C GLY A 62 -4.44 13.50 5.15
N HIS A 63 -4.05 12.60 4.23
CA HIS A 63 -2.73 12.58 3.59
C HIS A 63 -2.77 13.12 2.16
N ARG A 64 -3.86 12.87 1.45
CA ARG A 64 -4.12 13.38 0.09
C ARG A 64 -4.92 14.68 0.14
N PRO A 65 -4.87 15.53 -0.90
CA PRO A 65 -5.70 16.71 -0.97
C PRO A 65 -7.18 16.37 -1.10
N ASP A 66 -8.04 17.24 -0.56
CA ASP A 66 -9.51 17.10 -0.68
C ASP A 66 -10.05 17.77 -1.94
N GLU A 67 -9.37 18.81 -2.44
CA GLU A 67 -9.77 19.54 -3.64
C GLU A 67 -9.70 18.67 -4.89
N PRO A 68 -10.77 18.57 -5.71
CA PRO A 68 -10.83 17.64 -6.85
C PRO A 68 -9.71 17.83 -7.87
N GLU A 69 -9.33 19.07 -8.16
CA GLU A 69 -8.26 19.37 -9.12
C GLU A 69 -6.88 18.92 -8.58
N ALA A 70 -6.59 19.23 -7.33
CA ALA A 70 -5.36 18.81 -6.67
C ALA A 70 -5.30 17.28 -6.54
N LEU A 71 -6.43 16.63 -6.23
CA LEU A 71 -6.53 15.18 -6.13
C LEU A 71 -6.32 14.48 -7.49
N ALA A 72 -6.79 15.09 -8.59
CA ALA A 72 -6.59 14.56 -9.93
C ALA A 72 -5.10 14.52 -10.34
N ASN A 73 -4.31 15.46 -9.82
CA ASN A 73 -2.87 15.58 -10.07
C ASN A 73 -2.01 15.03 -8.92
N TRP A 74 -2.63 14.36 -7.93
CA TRP A 74 -1.94 13.90 -6.74
C TRP A 74 -1.05 12.68 -7.00
N ASP A 75 0.24 12.82 -6.72
CA ASP A 75 1.20 11.73 -6.74
C ASP A 75 1.33 11.09 -5.33
N MET A 76 0.52 10.05 -5.11
CA MET A 76 0.50 9.31 -3.85
C MET A 76 1.82 8.59 -3.57
N ILE A 77 2.54 8.19 -4.64
CA ILE A 77 3.82 7.49 -4.51
C ILE A 77 4.91 8.48 -4.07
N ALA A 78 5.01 9.62 -4.74
CA ALA A 78 5.96 10.67 -4.34
C ALA A 78 5.75 11.08 -2.88
N TYR A 79 4.49 11.22 -2.46
CA TYR A 79 4.16 11.51 -1.06
C TYR A 79 4.65 10.41 -0.10
N ALA A 80 4.37 9.13 -0.40
CA ALA A 80 4.79 8.03 0.45
C ALA A 80 6.33 7.94 0.50
N VAL A 81 7.01 8.09 -0.63
CA VAL A 81 8.48 8.12 -0.72
C VAL A 81 9.09 9.22 0.15
N GLU A 82 8.45 10.39 0.22
CA GLU A 82 8.91 11.51 1.07
C GLU A 82 8.68 11.23 2.57
N LYS A 83 7.51 10.68 2.95
CA LYS A 83 7.10 10.60 4.35
C LYS A 83 7.55 9.31 5.07
N VAL A 84 7.60 8.20 4.35
CA VAL A 84 7.84 6.87 4.95
C VAL A 84 9.20 6.73 5.62
N PRO A 85 10.33 7.27 5.10
CA PRO A 85 11.64 7.12 5.74
C PRO A 85 11.65 7.60 7.20
N ALA A 86 11.19 8.82 7.45
CA ALA A 86 11.17 9.39 8.80
C ALA A 86 10.21 8.63 9.75
N LEU A 87 9.12 8.07 9.22
CA LEU A 87 8.21 7.23 10.00
C LEU A 87 8.84 5.90 10.39
N LEU A 88 9.53 5.24 9.46
CA LEU A 88 10.23 3.98 9.71
C LEU A 88 11.33 4.17 10.76
N GLU A 89 12.13 5.23 10.66
CA GLU A 89 13.12 5.60 11.68
C GLU A 89 12.48 5.81 13.06
N LYS A 90 11.38 6.57 13.10
CA LYS A 90 10.62 6.82 14.35
C LYS A 90 10.10 5.52 15.00
N PHE A 91 9.73 4.52 14.19
CA PHE A 91 9.25 3.23 14.68
C PHE A 91 10.37 2.27 15.07
N GLY A 92 11.63 2.61 14.79
CA GLY A 92 12.80 1.79 15.10
C GLY A 92 13.06 0.70 14.05
N PHE A 93 12.59 0.90 12.81
CA PHE A 93 12.92 0.04 11.68
C PHE A 93 14.42 0.16 11.34
N PRO A 94 15.10 -0.94 10.93
CA PRO A 94 16.50 -0.89 10.55
C PRO A 94 16.77 0.12 9.42
N THR A 95 17.57 1.13 9.71
CA THR A 95 17.79 2.26 8.79
C THR A 95 18.44 1.84 7.47
N GLU A 96 19.30 0.82 7.52
CA GLU A 96 19.95 0.25 6.35
C GLU A 96 19.00 -0.43 5.36
N LYS A 97 17.80 -0.83 5.83
CA LYS A 97 16.75 -1.45 4.99
C LYS A 97 15.77 -0.43 4.39
N ILE A 98 15.74 0.81 4.89
CA ILE A 98 14.81 1.85 4.42
C ILE A 98 14.92 2.09 2.91
N PRO A 99 16.11 2.20 2.29
CA PRO A 99 16.22 2.40 0.85
C PRO A 99 15.52 1.31 0.02
N ALA A 100 15.58 0.05 0.47
CA ALA A 100 14.90 -1.06 -0.21
C ALA A 100 13.38 -0.95 -0.08
N VAL A 101 12.85 -0.57 1.08
CA VAL A 101 11.41 -0.31 1.26
C VAL A 101 10.94 0.81 0.33
N ILE A 102 11.69 1.89 0.22
CA ILE A 102 11.34 3.04 -0.63
C ILE A 102 11.36 2.66 -2.11
N GLU A 103 12.31 1.85 -2.55
CA GLU A 103 12.36 1.36 -3.93
C GLU A 103 11.13 0.49 -4.26
N ILE A 104 10.70 -0.36 -3.33
CA ILE A 104 9.46 -1.14 -3.49
C ILE A 104 8.25 -0.21 -3.61
N ILE A 105 8.15 0.81 -2.75
CA ILE A 105 7.05 1.79 -2.82
C ILE A 105 7.03 2.52 -4.17
N ARG A 106 8.18 2.81 -4.78
CA ARG A 106 8.25 3.42 -6.12
C ARG A 106 7.76 2.49 -7.22
N THR A 107 7.98 1.20 -7.09
CA THR A 107 7.84 0.22 -8.18
C THR A 107 6.67 -0.76 -8.00
N HIS A 108 5.86 -0.62 -6.93
CA HIS A 108 4.78 -1.57 -6.62
C HIS A 108 3.57 -1.51 -7.58
N GLN A 109 3.40 -0.43 -8.32
CA GLN A 109 2.28 -0.29 -9.27
C GLN A 109 2.39 -1.32 -10.41
N PRO A 110 1.27 -1.70 -11.07
CA PRO A 110 1.29 -2.67 -12.18
C PRO A 110 2.25 -2.30 -13.32
N SER A 111 2.45 -1.01 -13.57
CA SER A 111 3.41 -0.49 -14.56
C SER A 111 4.84 -0.41 -14.05
N GLY A 112 5.08 -0.72 -12.79
CA GLY A 112 6.42 -0.68 -12.20
C GLY A 112 7.23 -1.92 -12.54
N GLU A 113 8.55 -1.77 -12.53
CA GLU A 113 9.51 -2.84 -12.82
C GLU A 113 10.42 -3.08 -11.61
N PRO A 114 9.92 -3.76 -10.55
CA PRO A 114 10.74 -4.09 -9.39
C PRO A 114 11.87 -5.05 -9.78
N VAL A 115 13.06 -4.78 -9.28
CA VAL A 115 14.27 -5.58 -9.60
C VAL A 115 14.66 -6.57 -8.49
N THR A 116 14.02 -6.47 -7.32
CA THR A 116 14.26 -7.36 -6.17
C THR A 116 13.11 -8.34 -5.99
N LEU A 117 13.40 -9.48 -5.36
CA LEU A 117 12.37 -10.47 -5.05
C LEU A 117 11.29 -9.89 -4.13
N GLU A 118 11.68 -9.10 -3.12
CA GLU A 118 10.78 -8.41 -2.21
C GLU A 118 9.84 -7.46 -2.97
N GLY A 119 10.37 -6.72 -3.95
CA GLY A 119 9.58 -5.81 -4.80
C GLY A 119 8.59 -6.55 -5.68
N ILE A 120 8.99 -7.66 -6.29
CA ILE A 120 8.11 -8.52 -7.09
C ILE A 120 7.00 -9.08 -6.22
N ILE A 121 7.33 -9.62 -5.04
CA ILE A 121 6.35 -10.18 -4.09
C ILE A 121 5.29 -9.14 -3.70
N VAL A 122 5.70 -7.91 -3.35
CA VAL A 122 4.76 -6.86 -2.93
C VAL A 122 3.89 -6.39 -4.10
N ARG A 123 4.46 -6.14 -5.28
CA ARG A 123 3.71 -5.75 -6.48
C ARG A 123 2.68 -6.81 -6.87
N ASP A 124 3.09 -8.06 -6.96
CA ASP A 124 2.22 -9.14 -7.39
C ASP A 124 1.10 -9.40 -6.37
N ALA A 125 1.40 -9.26 -5.06
CA ALA A 125 0.39 -9.33 -4.01
C ALA A 125 -0.64 -8.19 -4.12
N ASP A 126 -0.22 -6.96 -4.42
CA ASP A 126 -1.13 -5.82 -4.59
C ASP A 126 -2.03 -5.99 -5.81
N ILE A 127 -1.48 -6.45 -6.94
CA ILE A 127 -2.25 -6.77 -8.14
C ILE A 127 -3.30 -7.85 -7.84
N LEU A 128 -2.89 -8.96 -7.24
CA LEU A 128 -3.80 -10.09 -6.94
C LEU A 128 -4.89 -9.70 -5.94
N GLU A 129 -4.60 -8.87 -4.94
CA GLU A 129 -5.60 -8.39 -3.98
C GLU A 129 -6.69 -7.55 -4.68
N GLN A 130 -6.34 -6.82 -5.73
CA GLN A 130 -7.28 -6.01 -6.49
C GLN A 130 -8.13 -6.82 -7.48
N LEU A 131 -7.61 -7.92 -8.01
CA LEU A 131 -8.30 -8.77 -9.00
C LEU A 131 -9.28 -9.75 -8.37
N GLY A 132 -9.10 -10.13 -7.11
CA GLY A 132 -9.97 -11.09 -6.42
C GLY A 132 -11.34 -10.52 -6.04
N ALA A 133 -12.24 -11.40 -5.59
CA ALA A 133 -13.58 -11.01 -5.13
C ALA A 133 -13.56 -9.92 -4.04
N ALA A 134 -12.59 -9.98 -3.13
CA ALA A 134 -12.40 -8.97 -2.09
C ALA A 134 -12.05 -7.60 -2.69
N GLY A 135 -11.20 -7.56 -3.72
CA GLY A 135 -10.83 -6.34 -4.43
C GLY A 135 -12.01 -5.71 -5.17
N ILE A 136 -12.83 -6.54 -5.83
CA ILE A 136 -14.07 -6.12 -6.49
C ILE A 136 -15.04 -5.50 -5.49
N LEU A 137 -15.36 -6.23 -4.41
CA LEU A 137 -16.25 -5.76 -3.35
C LEU A 137 -15.73 -4.46 -2.71
N ARG A 138 -14.44 -4.38 -2.43
CA ARG A 138 -13.79 -3.18 -1.89
C ARG A 138 -13.93 -1.99 -2.81
N THR A 139 -13.78 -2.18 -4.12
CA THR A 139 -13.93 -1.12 -5.12
C THR A 139 -15.39 -0.64 -5.20
N VAL A 140 -16.37 -1.56 -5.15
CA VAL A 140 -17.79 -1.20 -5.11
C VAL A 140 -18.13 -0.43 -3.82
N CYS A 141 -17.60 -0.84 -2.67
CA CYS A 141 -17.83 -0.16 -1.39
C CYS A 141 -17.29 1.28 -1.33
N LYS A 142 -16.42 1.69 -2.26
CA LYS A 142 -15.91 3.07 -2.33
C LYS A 142 -16.95 4.07 -2.84
N ILE A 143 -18.01 3.60 -3.52
CA ILE A 143 -19.04 4.46 -4.11
C ILE A 143 -19.71 5.31 -3.01
N GLY A 144 -19.65 6.62 -3.19
CA GLY A 144 -20.21 7.60 -2.26
C GLY A 144 -19.43 7.79 -0.95
N ARG A 145 -18.37 7.02 -0.71
CA ARG A 145 -17.51 7.10 0.48
C ARG A 145 -16.11 7.64 0.17
N ASP A 146 -15.64 7.41 -1.05
CA ASP A 146 -14.36 7.93 -1.54
C ASP A 146 -14.63 9.01 -2.58
N THR A 147 -13.97 10.15 -2.48
CA THR A 147 -14.15 11.30 -3.38
C THR A 147 -13.89 10.99 -4.85
N ARG A 148 -13.15 9.93 -5.16
CA ARG A 148 -12.83 9.48 -6.52
C ARG A 148 -13.88 8.54 -7.12
N PHE A 149 -14.80 7.99 -6.31
CA PHE A 149 -15.80 7.01 -6.70
C PHE A 149 -17.20 7.53 -6.36
N LYS A 150 -17.77 8.35 -7.24
CA LYS A 150 -19.06 8.97 -7.02
C LYS A 150 -20.22 8.13 -7.53
N THR A 151 -19.98 7.35 -8.59
CA THR A 151 -21.01 6.60 -9.31
C THR A 151 -20.57 5.16 -9.63
N PHE A 152 -21.53 4.29 -9.95
CA PHE A 152 -21.25 2.95 -10.45
C PHE A 152 -20.39 2.93 -11.73
N PRO A 153 -20.60 3.79 -12.74
CA PRO A 153 -19.70 3.88 -13.88
C PRO A 153 -18.25 4.17 -13.52
N ASP A 154 -17.97 4.97 -12.47
CA ASP A 154 -16.60 5.21 -12.02
C ASP A 154 -15.96 3.91 -11.53
N THR A 155 -16.71 3.12 -10.77
CA THR A 155 -16.27 1.82 -10.28
C THR A 155 -16.04 0.83 -11.41
N LEU A 156 -16.95 0.73 -12.37
CA LEU A 156 -16.82 -0.17 -13.52
C LEU A 156 -15.58 0.14 -14.34
N ARG A 157 -15.28 1.43 -14.59
CA ARG A 157 -14.06 1.83 -15.30
C ARG A 157 -12.78 1.36 -14.60
N VAL A 158 -12.75 1.46 -13.27
CA VAL A 158 -11.59 0.99 -12.49
C VAL A 158 -11.48 -0.53 -12.53
N LEU A 159 -12.60 -1.26 -12.37
CA LEU A 159 -12.59 -2.73 -12.44
C LEU A 159 -12.16 -3.23 -13.81
N GLN A 160 -12.60 -2.61 -14.89
CA GLN A 160 -12.17 -2.93 -16.26
C GLN A 160 -10.68 -2.68 -16.43
N LYS A 161 -10.18 -1.49 -16.03
CA LYS A 161 -8.76 -1.16 -16.10
C LYS A 161 -7.87 -2.14 -15.32
N ASN A 162 -8.35 -2.66 -14.20
CA ASN A 162 -7.59 -3.63 -13.40
C ASN A 162 -7.58 -5.03 -14.01
N ALA A 163 -8.52 -5.34 -14.92
CA ALA A 163 -8.64 -6.65 -15.58
C ALA A 163 -7.86 -6.72 -16.90
N ASP A 164 -7.53 -5.58 -17.51
CA ASP A 164 -6.72 -5.44 -18.74
C ASP A 164 -5.21 -5.47 -18.41
#